data_dfdb03a2b52360669ae3e1f85f893c04
#
_entry.id   dfdb03a2b52360669ae3e1f85f893c04
#
_cell.length_a   1.000
_cell.length_b   1.000
_cell.length_c   1.000
_cell.angle_alpha   90.00
_cell.angle_beta   90.00
_cell.angle_gamma   90.00
#
_symmetry.space_group_name_H-M   'P 1'
#
loop_
_entity.id
_entity.type
_entity.pdbx_description
1 polymer ?
#
loop_
_entity_poly.entity_id
_entity_poly.type
_entity_poly.pdbx_seq_one_letter_code
_entity_poly.pdbx_strand_id
1 'polypeptide(L)'
;MERANRMSAANMIRSLLPLVVVSLLAVGWIAFRQGDPDPVRPIDPTSTVQLAAARAGYAVQVPSELPDGYRPTSARTDAGDAVDGAPVTLQIGYVTPSTEYAGYVTSDDPGADPLTDVLDGAEQEGTVQVAGEEWTRSTTGRGETALSREEDGVTLLVTGSAPDAELETVAAAIAPVAAR
;
A
#
# COMPACT_ATOMS: atom_id res chain seq x y z
N MET A 1 -27.04 -56.64 22.55
CA MET A 1 -27.65 -55.35 22.21
C MET A 1 -26.75 -54.43 21.35
N GLU A 2 -25.62 -54.84 20.85
CA GLU A 2 -24.66 -54.00 20.09
C GLU A 2 -24.87 -53.93 18.56
N ARG A 3 -25.68 -54.86 17.97
CA ARG A 3 -25.90 -54.88 16.52
C ARG A 3 -26.84 -53.79 15.99
N ALA A 4 -27.75 -53.29 16.80
CA ALA A 4 -28.72 -52.25 16.38
C ALA A 4 -28.05 -50.88 16.20
N ASN A 5 -27.01 -50.55 16.96
CA ASN A 5 -26.34 -49.27 16.90
C ASN A 5 -25.42 -49.07 15.71
N ARG A 6 -24.85 -50.18 15.17
CA ARG A 6 -23.98 -50.13 13.95
C ARG A 6 -24.77 -49.92 12.65
N MET A 7 -26.02 -50.39 12.61
CA MET A 7 -26.89 -50.19 11.42
C MET A 7 -27.39 -48.73 11.34
N SER A 8 -27.56 -48.03 12.46
CA SER A 8 -27.96 -46.64 12.48
C SER A 8 -26.86 -45.69 11.97
N ALA A 9 -25.61 -45.91 12.37
CA ALA A 9 -24.47 -45.11 11.91
C ALA A 9 -24.20 -45.26 10.40
N ALA A 10 -24.26 -46.51 9.88
CA ALA A 10 -24.07 -46.76 8.45
C ALA A 10 -25.20 -46.12 7.58
N ASN A 11 -26.43 -46.09 8.07
CA ASN A 11 -27.54 -45.45 7.37
C ASN A 11 -27.44 -43.92 7.43
N MET A 12 -26.98 -43.33 8.54
CA MET A 12 -26.68 -41.89 8.63
C MET A 12 -25.58 -41.49 7.65
N ILE A 13 -24.51 -42.24 7.60
CA ILE A 13 -23.41 -41.98 6.65
C ILE A 13 -23.92 -42.04 5.19
N ARG A 14 -24.73 -43.06 4.87
CA ARG A 14 -25.30 -43.22 3.53
C ARG A 14 -26.21 -42.04 3.12
N SER A 15 -27.00 -41.52 4.06
CA SER A 15 -27.90 -40.38 3.78
C SER A 15 -27.16 -39.05 3.70
N LEU A 16 -26.04 -38.86 4.42
CA LEU A 16 -25.23 -37.65 4.39
C LEU A 16 -24.21 -37.62 3.24
N LEU A 17 -23.77 -38.79 2.77
CA LEU A 17 -22.75 -38.87 1.72
C LEU A 17 -23.11 -38.09 0.45
N PRO A 18 -24.32 -38.18 -0.12
CA PRO A 18 -24.69 -37.39 -1.30
C PRO A 18 -24.64 -35.89 -1.04
N LEU A 19 -25.05 -35.45 0.15
CA LEU A 19 -25.02 -34.02 0.53
C LEU A 19 -23.56 -33.53 0.61
N VAL A 20 -22.70 -34.29 1.26
CA VAL A 20 -21.26 -33.95 1.38
C VAL A 20 -20.60 -33.91 -0.01
N VAL A 21 -20.88 -34.88 -0.87
CA VAL A 21 -20.35 -34.92 -2.25
C VAL A 21 -20.82 -33.70 -3.04
N VAL A 22 -22.11 -33.36 -3.00
CA VAL A 22 -22.65 -32.18 -3.69
C VAL A 22 -22.04 -30.88 -3.14
N SER A 23 -21.89 -30.78 -1.83
CA SER A 23 -21.25 -29.61 -1.20
C SER A 23 -19.78 -29.48 -1.61
N LEU A 24 -19.03 -30.56 -1.63
CA LEU A 24 -17.63 -30.55 -2.08
C LEU A 24 -17.50 -30.20 -3.58
N LEU A 25 -18.41 -30.72 -4.41
CA LEU A 25 -18.44 -30.36 -5.84
C LEU A 25 -18.81 -28.89 -6.04
N ALA A 26 -19.77 -28.36 -5.26
CA ALA A 26 -20.13 -26.93 -5.31
C ALA A 26 -18.97 -26.04 -4.86
N VAL A 27 -18.30 -26.35 -3.75
CA VAL A 27 -17.13 -25.63 -3.27
C VAL A 27 -15.98 -25.71 -4.27
N GLY A 28 -15.69 -26.92 -4.78
CA GLY A 28 -14.66 -27.10 -5.81
C GLY A 28 -14.99 -26.33 -7.11
N TRP A 29 -16.25 -26.29 -7.53
CA TRP A 29 -16.70 -25.52 -8.69
C TRP A 29 -16.57 -24.02 -8.48
N ILE A 30 -16.93 -23.53 -7.28
CA ILE A 30 -16.78 -22.12 -6.91
C ILE A 30 -15.29 -21.76 -6.86
N ALA A 31 -14.45 -22.56 -6.23
CA ALA A 31 -13.01 -22.36 -6.16
C ALA A 31 -12.35 -22.37 -7.56
N PHE A 32 -12.82 -23.24 -8.46
CA PHE A 32 -12.33 -23.31 -9.85
C PHE A 32 -12.81 -22.11 -10.71
N ARG A 33 -14.00 -21.57 -10.44
CA ARG A 33 -14.50 -20.36 -11.12
C ARG A 33 -13.97 -19.06 -10.54
N GLN A 34 -13.56 -19.03 -9.30
CA GLN A 34 -12.77 -17.95 -8.75
C GLN A 34 -11.34 -18.16 -9.27
N GLY A 35 -11.13 -17.85 -10.57
CA GLY A 35 -9.79 -17.54 -11.04
C GLY A 35 -9.19 -16.53 -10.08
N ASP A 36 -7.87 -16.58 -9.84
CA ASP A 36 -7.18 -15.62 -8.95
C ASP A 36 -7.77 -14.22 -9.19
N PRO A 37 -8.48 -13.65 -8.24
CA PRO A 37 -8.85 -12.26 -8.37
C PRO A 37 -7.52 -11.53 -8.43
N ASP A 38 -7.21 -10.85 -9.52
CA ASP A 38 -6.18 -9.81 -9.46
C ASP A 38 -6.76 -8.75 -8.50
N PRO A 39 -6.45 -8.80 -7.20
CA PRO A 39 -7.10 -7.97 -6.18
C PRO A 39 -6.67 -6.52 -6.32
N VAL A 40 -5.68 -6.25 -7.17
CA VAL A 40 -5.01 -4.97 -7.30
C VAL A 40 -5.35 -4.37 -8.65
N ARG A 41 -6.31 -3.44 -8.67
CA ARG A 41 -6.57 -2.60 -9.86
C ARG A 41 -5.60 -1.43 -9.87
N PRO A 42 -4.68 -1.36 -10.83
CA PRO A 42 -3.86 -0.17 -11.01
C PRO A 42 -4.76 1.03 -11.30
N ILE A 43 -4.39 2.17 -10.73
CA ILE A 43 -5.03 3.46 -11.02
C ILE A 43 -4.04 4.37 -11.74
N ASP A 44 -4.56 5.41 -12.41
CA ASP A 44 -3.73 6.50 -12.90
C ASP A 44 -3.70 7.64 -11.87
N PRO A 45 -2.55 7.92 -11.21
CA PRO A 45 -2.44 8.97 -10.20
C PRO A 45 -2.32 10.38 -10.81
N THR A 46 -2.18 10.50 -12.12
CA THR A 46 -1.80 11.76 -12.82
C THR A 46 -2.70 12.93 -12.46
N SER A 47 -4.03 12.74 -12.44
CA SER A 47 -4.97 13.82 -12.12
C SER A 47 -4.82 14.32 -10.68
N THR A 48 -4.60 13.42 -9.72
CA THR A 48 -4.39 13.75 -8.31
C THR A 48 -3.07 14.49 -8.12
N VAL A 49 -2.00 14.01 -8.76
CA VAL A 49 -0.67 14.63 -8.75
C VAL A 49 -0.72 16.05 -9.36
N GLN A 50 -1.41 16.22 -10.48
CA GLN A 50 -1.56 17.54 -11.10
C GLN A 50 -2.36 18.53 -10.23
N LEU A 51 -3.40 18.05 -9.54
CA LEU A 51 -4.16 18.86 -8.60
C LEU A 51 -3.28 19.32 -7.43
N ALA A 52 -2.52 18.39 -6.82
CA ALA A 52 -1.57 18.73 -5.78
C ALA A 52 -0.53 19.75 -6.27
N ALA A 53 0.11 19.50 -7.42
CA ALA A 53 1.11 20.40 -7.99
C ALA A 53 0.57 21.79 -8.35
N ALA A 54 -0.71 21.89 -8.70
CA ALA A 54 -1.35 23.19 -9.02
C ALA A 54 -1.70 24.02 -7.77
N ARG A 55 -1.77 23.42 -6.60
CA ARG A 55 -2.20 24.06 -5.36
C ARG A 55 -1.11 24.18 -4.30
N ALA A 56 -0.11 23.27 -4.34
CA ALA A 56 1.00 23.29 -3.39
C ALA A 56 1.82 24.58 -3.50
N GLY A 57 2.28 25.10 -2.36
CA GLY A 57 3.23 26.19 -2.25
C GLY A 57 4.67 25.78 -2.51
N TYR A 58 4.92 24.50 -2.81
CA TYR A 58 6.22 23.90 -3.02
C TYR A 58 6.28 23.09 -4.32
N ALA A 59 7.48 22.75 -4.77
CA ALA A 59 7.68 21.89 -5.93
C ALA A 59 7.33 20.44 -5.58
N VAL A 60 6.13 20.00 -5.98
CA VAL A 60 5.69 18.63 -5.72
C VAL A 60 6.63 17.65 -6.44
N GLN A 61 7.11 16.68 -5.69
CA GLN A 61 7.92 15.56 -6.18
C GLN A 61 7.12 14.28 -6.05
N VAL A 62 7.28 13.33 -6.98
CA VAL A 62 6.60 12.03 -6.93
C VAL A 62 7.49 10.94 -7.47
N PRO A 63 7.33 9.68 -7.04
CA PRO A 63 7.97 8.56 -7.68
C PRO A 63 7.57 8.47 -9.16
N SER A 64 8.55 8.52 -10.05
CA SER A 64 8.37 8.47 -11.50
C SER A 64 9.28 7.41 -12.09
N GLU A 65 8.93 6.87 -13.26
CA GLU A 65 9.74 5.86 -13.96
C GLU A 65 10.12 4.63 -13.10
N LEU A 66 9.18 4.22 -12.20
CA LEU A 66 9.37 3.00 -11.42
C LEU A 66 9.53 1.78 -12.35
N PRO A 67 10.40 0.82 -11.98
CA PRO A 67 10.56 -0.43 -12.74
C PRO A 67 9.24 -1.21 -12.87
N ASP A 68 9.22 -2.16 -13.82
CA ASP A 68 8.08 -3.07 -14.00
C ASP A 68 7.73 -3.79 -12.69
N GLY A 69 6.44 -3.96 -12.44
CA GLY A 69 5.91 -4.62 -11.25
C GLY A 69 5.42 -3.67 -10.16
N TYR A 70 5.86 -2.40 -10.15
CA TYR A 70 5.26 -1.38 -9.29
C TYR A 70 3.96 -0.87 -9.89
N ARG A 71 2.86 -0.99 -9.15
CA ARG A 71 1.54 -0.61 -9.62
C ARG A 71 0.89 0.38 -8.65
N PRO A 72 0.59 1.63 -9.07
CA PRO A 72 -0.13 2.57 -8.22
C PRO A 72 -1.56 2.05 -8.00
N THR A 73 -2.00 2.02 -6.75
CA THR A 73 -3.29 1.48 -6.32
C THR A 73 -4.17 2.48 -5.62
N SER A 74 -3.58 3.57 -5.16
CA SER A 74 -4.29 4.69 -4.58
C SER A 74 -3.52 5.99 -4.82
N ALA A 75 -4.26 7.10 -4.96
CA ALA A 75 -3.71 8.45 -4.94
C ALA A 75 -4.71 9.37 -4.26
N ARG A 76 -4.26 10.16 -3.31
CA ARG A 76 -5.08 11.09 -2.52
C ARG A 76 -4.34 12.39 -2.31
N THR A 77 -5.09 13.49 -2.25
CA THR A 77 -4.57 14.82 -1.87
C THR A 77 -5.68 15.62 -1.20
N ASP A 78 -5.32 16.47 -0.29
CA ASP A 78 -6.18 17.47 0.34
C ASP A 78 -6.28 18.78 -0.48
N ALA A 79 -5.50 18.89 -1.56
CA ALA A 79 -5.44 20.04 -2.42
C ALA A 79 -6.81 20.50 -2.98
N GLY A 80 -7.80 19.60 -3.06
CA GLY A 80 -9.15 19.90 -3.52
C GLY A 80 -9.92 20.82 -2.57
N ASP A 81 -9.69 20.68 -1.28
CA ASP A 81 -10.35 21.45 -0.21
C ASP A 81 -9.44 22.56 0.35
N ALA A 82 -8.19 22.63 -0.08
CA ALA A 82 -7.22 23.60 0.39
C ALA A 82 -7.57 25.01 -0.09
N VAL A 83 -7.54 25.99 0.83
CA VAL A 83 -7.58 27.41 0.50
C VAL A 83 -6.22 27.86 -0.02
N ASP A 84 -6.18 29.00 -0.74
CA ASP A 84 -4.92 29.50 -1.28
C ASP A 84 -3.87 29.73 -0.18
N GLY A 85 -2.70 29.10 -0.32
CA GLY A 85 -1.61 29.16 0.64
C GLY A 85 -1.72 28.20 1.83
N ALA A 86 -2.74 27.34 1.85
CA ALA A 86 -2.78 26.24 2.82
C ALA A 86 -1.75 25.16 2.45
N PRO A 87 -1.22 24.42 3.46
CA PRO A 87 -0.39 23.26 3.21
C PRO A 87 -1.10 22.22 2.33
N VAL A 88 -0.33 21.49 1.55
CA VAL A 88 -0.84 20.44 0.66
C VAL A 88 -0.13 19.13 0.91
N THR A 89 -0.92 18.09 1.13
CA THR A 89 -0.45 16.72 1.28
C THR A 89 -0.85 15.88 0.06
N LEU A 90 0.09 15.10 -0.46
CA LEU A 90 -0.14 14.11 -1.51
C LEU A 90 0.31 12.74 -1.03
N GLN A 91 -0.52 11.75 -1.26
CA GLN A 91 -0.25 10.34 -0.94
C GLN A 91 -0.43 9.49 -2.19
N ILE A 92 0.49 8.55 -2.43
CA ILE A 92 0.36 7.54 -3.48
C ILE A 92 0.72 6.18 -2.89
N GLY A 93 -0.15 5.20 -3.03
CA GLY A 93 0.11 3.82 -2.63
C GLY A 93 0.41 2.95 -3.83
N TYR A 94 1.40 2.08 -3.68
CA TYR A 94 1.85 1.13 -4.69
C TYR A 94 1.74 -0.30 -4.16
N VAL A 95 1.48 -1.23 -5.04
CA VAL A 95 1.85 -2.63 -4.85
C VAL A 95 3.15 -2.86 -5.59
N THR A 96 4.10 -3.50 -4.91
CA THR A 96 5.45 -3.75 -5.38
C THR A 96 5.57 -5.10 -6.11
N PRO A 97 6.72 -5.41 -6.75
CA PRO A 97 6.95 -6.71 -7.37
C PRO A 97 6.79 -7.91 -6.42
N SER A 98 7.11 -7.75 -5.14
CA SER A 98 6.89 -8.77 -4.11
C SER A 98 5.43 -8.90 -3.67
N THR A 99 4.49 -8.14 -4.30
CA THR A 99 3.06 -8.06 -3.94
C THR A 99 2.79 -7.43 -2.57
N GLU A 100 3.76 -6.72 -2.03
CA GLU A 100 3.69 -5.99 -0.78
C GLU A 100 3.34 -4.50 -1.02
N TYR A 101 3.10 -3.76 0.06
CA TYR A 101 2.70 -2.36 -0.01
C TYR A 101 3.88 -1.41 0.18
N ALA A 102 3.95 -0.40 -0.68
CA ALA A 102 4.80 0.78 -0.51
C ALA A 102 3.94 2.05 -0.62
N GLY A 103 3.93 2.87 0.42
CA GLY A 103 3.26 4.17 0.47
C GLY A 103 4.28 5.29 0.29
N TYR A 104 3.92 6.29 -0.49
CA TYR A 104 4.63 7.55 -0.63
C TYR A 104 3.76 8.70 -0.13
N VAL A 105 4.35 9.60 0.65
CA VAL A 105 3.72 10.83 1.13
C VAL A 105 4.66 12.00 0.92
N THR A 106 4.12 13.14 0.47
CA THR A 106 4.80 14.43 0.50
C THR A 106 3.87 15.50 1.07
N SER A 107 4.38 16.35 1.95
CA SER A 107 3.62 17.42 2.59
C SER A 107 4.53 18.53 3.07
N ASP A 108 4.07 19.78 2.98
CA ASP A 108 4.63 20.94 3.67
C ASP A 108 3.95 21.22 5.03
N ASP A 109 3.08 20.31 5.48
CA ASP A 109 2.54 20.27 6.84
C ASP A 109 3.20 19.12 7.64
N PRO A 110 4.11 19.41 8.58
CA PRO A 110 4.69 18.37 9.42
C PRO A 110 3.67 17.69 10.35
N GLY A 111 2.51 18.32 10.58
CA GLY A 111 1.39 17.77 11.35
C GLY A 111 0.37 17.02 10.52
N ALA A 112 0.59 16.84 9.22
CA ALA A 112 -0.33 16.09 8.37
C ALA A 112 -0.55 14.66 8.89
N ASP A 113 -1.81 14.24 9.01
CA ASP A 113 -2.18 12.91 9.52
C ASP A 113 -1.36 11.77 8.90
N PRO A 114 -1.11 11.72 7.58
CA PRO A 114 -0.36 10.62 6.99
C PRO A 114 1.12 10.56 7.38
N LEU A 115 1.71 11.68 7.81
CA LEU A 115 3.07 11.73 8.32
C LEU A 115 3.10 11.34 9.78
N THR A 116 2.21 11.92 10.60
CA THR A 116 2.14 11.65 12.04
C THR A 116 1.73 10.21 12.33
N ASP A 117 0.79 9.63 11.57
CA ASP A 117 0.37 8.22 11.70
C ASP A 117 1.53 7.22 11.53
N VAL A 118 2.57 7.61 10.79
CA VAL A 118 3.73 6.75 10.51
C VAL A 118 4.90 7.10 11.42
N LEU A 119 5.18 8.39 11.60
CA LEU A 119 6.40 8.86 12.26
C LEU A 119 6.24 9.00 13.77
N ASP A 120 5.01 9.20 14.27
CA ASP A 120 4.76 9.27 15.70
C ASP A 120 5.03 7.92 16.36
N GLY A 121 6.02 7.92 17.29
CA GLY A 121 6.45 6.71 17.96
C GLY A 121 7.31 5.77 17.11
N ALA A 122 7.75 6.18 15.93
CA ALA A 122 8.71 5.44 15.14
C ALA A 122 10.10 5.48 15.80
N GLU A 123 10.79 4.36 15.84
CA GLU A 123 12.14 4.23 16.36
C GLU A 123 13.16 4.49 15.25
N GLN A 124 13.91 5.58 15.35
CA GLN A 124 14.96 5.89 14.38
C GLN A 124 16.12 4.90 14.50
N GLU A 125 16.48 4.27 13.39
CA GLU A 125 17.58 3.29 13.31
C GLU A 125 18.89 3.90 12.80
N GLY A 126 18.81 4.98 12.01
CA GLY A 126 19.97 5.64 11.43
C GLY A 126 19.65 6.34 10.11
N THR A 127 20.65 6.48 9.25
CA THR A 127 20.50 7.07 7.93
C THR A 127 20.95 6.11 6.83
N VAL A 128 20.34 6.24 5.65
CA VAL A 128 20.68 5.49 4.45
C VAL A 128 20.82 6.44 3.27
N GLN A 129 21.75 6.14 2.35
CA GLN A 129 21.93 6.91 1.12
C GLN A 129 21.11 6.28 0.00
N VAL A 130 20.14 7.02 -0.54
CA VAL A 130 19.31 6.59 -1.65
C VAL A 130 19.43 7.60 -2.79
N ALA A 131 19.89 7.18 -3.93
CA ALA A 131 20.12 8.03 -5.12
C ALA A 131 20.99 9.29 -4.86
N GLY A 132 21.89 9.20 -3.87
CA GLY A 132 22.79 10.32 -3.52
C GLY A 132 22.21 11.27 -2.44
N GLU A 133 21.00 11.03 -1.99
CA GLU A 133 20.32 11.79 -0.93
C GLU A 133 20.31 11.00 0.38
N GLU A 134 20.44 11.70 1.49
CA GLU A 134 20.39 11.09 2.82
C GLU A 134 18.94 10.99 3.31
N TRP A 135 18.55 9.80 3.71
CA TRP A 135 17.24 9.48 4.28
C TRP A 135 17.38 8.99 5.71
N THR A 136 16.52 9.43 6.57
CA THR A 136 16.35 8.85 7.91
C THR A 136 15.58 7.56 7.79
N ARG A 137 16.14 6.47 8.33
CA ARG A 137 15.48 5.17 8.43
C ARG A 137 14.93 4.99 9.83
N SER A 138 13.69 4.56 9.91
CA SER A 138 12.99 4.27 11.17
C SER A 138 12.17 3.01 11.05
N THR A 139 11.90 2.37 12.19
CA THR A 139 10.88 1.32 12.32
C THR A 139 9.62 1.92 12.92
N THR A 140 8.50 1.80 12.23
CA THR A 140 7.21 2.30 12.68
C THR A 140 6.67 1.49 13.85
N GLY A 141 5.68 2.02 14.58
CA GLY A 141 4.99 1.27 15.64
C GLY A 141 4.29 -0.02 15.16
N ARG A 142 4.16 -0.23 13.85
CA ARG A 142 3.65 -1.47 13.23
C ARG A 142 4.76 -2.44 12.82
N GLY A 143 6.02 -2.08 13.03
CA GLY A 143 7.17 -2.89 12.62
C GLY A 143 7.50 -2.79 11.13
N GLU A 144 7.00 -1.77 10.44
CA GLU A 144 7.29 -1.48 9.03
C GLU A 144 8.45 -0.50 8.91
N THR A 145 9.19 -0.55 7.82
CA THR A 145 10.25 0.42 7.53
C THR A 145 9.65 1.75 7.06
N ALA A 146 10.18 2.85 7.58
CA ALA A 146 9.92 4.20 7.10
C ALA A 146 11.23 4.88 6.71
N LEU A 147 11.27 5.43 5.50
CA LEU A 147 12.34 6.30 5.00
C LEU A 147 11.78 7.72 4.91
N SER A 148 12.34 8.64 5.66
CA SER A 148 11.90 10.04 5.66
C SER A 148 13.04 10.99 5.34
N ARG A 149 12.73 12.07 4.63
CA ARG A 149 13.65 13.17 4.33
C ARG A 149 12.86 14.48 4.38
N GLU A 150 13.48 15.51 4.95
CA GLU A 150 12.96 16.86 4.92
C GLU A 150 13.84 17.73 4.01
N GLU A 151 13.22 18.47 3.12
CA GLU A 151 13.87 19.39 2.18
C GLU A 151 13.02 20.65 2.03
N ASP A 152 13.60 21.82 2.35
CA ASP A 152 12.96 23.13 2.26
C ASP A 152 11.59 23.21 2.98
N GLY A 153 11.45 22.53 4.13
CA GLY A 153 10.21 22.47 4.91
C GLY A 153 9.14 21.52 4.35
N VAL A 154 9.51 20.70 3.36
CA VAL A 154 8.66 19.64 2.82
C VAL A 154 9.17 18.28 3.30
N THR A 155 8.29 17.49 3.87
CA THR A 155 8.60 16.13 4.27
C THR A 155 8.25 15.15 3.16
N LEU A 156 9.22 14.32 2.78
CA LEU A 156 9.08 13.17 1.90
C LEU A 156 9.14 11.90 2.76
N LEU A 157 8.19 11.01 2.60
CA LEU A 157 8.10 9.76 3.35
C LEU A 157 7.81 8.59 2.41
N VAL A 158 8.58 7.51 2.54
CA VAL A 158 8.29 6.21 1.91
C VAL A 158 8.19 5.17 3.02
N THR A 159 7.10 4.42 3.07
CA THR A 159 6.85 3.43 4.13
C THR A 159 6.01 2.27 3.62
N GLY A 160 6.03 1.15 4.33
CA GLY A 160 5.16 0.02 4.02
C GLY A 160 5.72 -1.33 4.44
N SER A 161 4.97 -2.39 4.08
CA SER A 161 5.34 -3.78 4.33
C SER A 161 6.35 -4.34 3.32
N ALA A 162 6.60 -3.60 2.23
CA ALA A 162 7.53 -4.03 1.20
C ALA A 162 8.98 -4.15 1.75
N PRO A 163 9.80 -5.05 1.19
CA PRO A 163 11.21 -5.14 1.54
C PRO A 163 11.93 -3.81 1.35
N ASP A 164 12.94 -3.54 2.19
CA ASP A 164 13.71 -2.28 2.18
C ASP A 164 14.21 -1.88 0.79
N ALA A 165 14.74 -2.84 0.02
CA ALA A 165 15.22 -2.58 -1.34
C ALA A 165 14.13 -2.06 -2.29
N GLU A 166 12.87 -2.48 -2.08
CA GLU A 166 11.74 -2.00 -2.87
C GLU A 166 11.29 -0.62 -2.41
N LEU A 167 11.31 -0.33 -1.10
CA LEU A 167 11.07 1.02 -0.55
C LEU A 167 12.15 2.00 -1.02
N GLU A 168 13.42 1.61 -0.99
CA GLU A 168 14.54 2.40 -1.51
C GLU A 168 14.40 2.67 -3.01
N THR A 169 13.86 1.70 -3.78
CA THR A 169 13.56 1.90 -5.21
C THR A 169 12.50 2.98 -5.41
N VAL A 170 11.45 3.00 -4.58
CA VAL A 170 10.43 4.05 -4.62
C VAL A 170 11.03 5.40 -4.24
N ALA A 171 11.87 5.46 -3.19
CA ALA A 171 12.55 6.68 -2.75
C ALA A 171 13.52 7.20 -3.83
N ALA A 172 14.27 6.31 -4.50
CA ALA A 172 15.19 6.66 -5.56
C ALA A 172 14.50 7.21 -6.83
N ALA A 173 13.26 6.83 -7.06
CA ALA A 173 12.46 7.24 -8.21
C ALA A 173 11.78 8.61 -8.02
N ILE A 174 11.90 9.25 -6.86
CA ILE A 174 11.26 10.54 -6.57
C ILE A 174 11.91 11.64 -7.44
N ALA A 175 11.09 12.34 -8.20
CA ALA A 175 11.51 13.42 -9.08
C ALA A 175 10.44 14.54 -9.11
N PRO A 176 10.86 15.80 -9.39
CA PRO A 176 9.92 16.90 -9.52
C PRO A 176 8.88 16.66 -10.62
N VAL A 177 7.63 17.03 -10.33
CA VAL A 177 6.55 17.01 -11.33
C VAL A 177 6.82 18.11 -12.35
N ALA A 178 6.85 17.74 -13.64
CA ALA A 178 7.02 18.74 -14.71
C ALA A 178 5.85 19.75 -14.67
N ALA A 179 6.17 21.03 -14.50
CA ALA A 179 5.20 22.10 -14.66
C ALA A 179 4.67 22.09 -16.10
N ARG A 180 3.36 22.03 -16.27
CA ARG A 180 2.70 22.21 -17.58
C ARG A 180 2.27 23.63 -17.79
#